data_e63469b6665d7685f800a09da4cc13ce
#
_entry.id   e63469b6665d7685f800a09da4cc13ce
#
_cell.length_a   1.000
_cell.length_b   1.000
_cell.length_c   1.000
_cell.angle_alpha   90.00
_cell.angle_beta   90.00
_cell.angle_gamma   90.00
#
_symmetry.space_group_name_H-M   'P 1'
#
loop_
_entity.id
_entity.type
_entity.pdbx_description
1 polymer ?
#
loop_
_entity_poly.entity_id
_entity_poly.type
_entity_poly.pdbx_seq_one_letter_code
_entity_poly.pdbx_strand_id
1 'polypeptide(L)'
;MPRTYSEEFLLEMYRADPNRTGVALAHACVKANLPAKYVAQTLKVSRMTVYSWFRGKPIRDKNRQLAEVFTDLVEGDIVKGLLPAKNLIDAKRYLEDMIGEPLKN
;
A
#
# COMPACT_ATOMS: atom_id res chain seq x y z
N MET A 1 -3.58 -13.20 13.25
CA MET A 1 -3.58 -12.77 11.85
C MET A 1 -2.24 -13.05 11.21
N PRO A 2 -2.24 -13.67 10.01
CA PRO A 2 -0.95 -13.82 9.31
C PRO A 2 -0.38 -12.44 9.00
N ARG A 3 0.92 -12.29 9.17
CA ARG A 3 1.57 -11.03 8.88
C ARG A 3 1.76 -10.86 7.38
N THR A 4 1.26 -9.76 6.86
CA THR A 4 1.44 -9.39 5.46
C THR A 4 2.87 -8.87 5.22
N TYR A 5 3.45 -8.22 6.23
CA TYR A 5 4.79 -7.63 6.15
C TYR A 5 5.67 -8.19 7.26
N SER A 6 6.96 -8.39 6.97
CA SER A 6 7.92 -8.91 7.94
C SER A 6 8.25 -7.90 9.04
N GLU A 7 8.72 -8.39 10.19
CA GLU A 7 9.16 -7.52 11.27
C GLU A 7 10.32 -6.61 10.84
N GLU A 8 11.26 -7.16 10.06
CA GLU A 8 12.39 -6.39 9.56
C GLU A 8 11.92 -5.23 8.69
N PHE A 9 10.96 -5.49 7.81
CA PHE A 9 10.39 -4.45 6.98
C PHE A 9 9.70 -3.37 7.83
N LEU A 10 8.92 -3.78 8.83
CA LEU A 10 8.22 -2.83 9.71
C LEU A 10 9.20 -1.93 10.45
N LEU A 11 10.33 -2.47 10.91
CA LEU A 11 11.35 -1.68 11.58
C LEU A 11 11.98 -0.66 10.63
N GLU A 12 12.29 -1.08 9.40
CA GLU A 12 12.82 -0.16 8.39
C GLU A 12 11.83 0.98 8.10
N MET A 13 10.56 0.62 7.97
CA MET A 13 9.50 1.59 7.70
C MET A 13 9.39 2.62 8.82
N TYR A 14 9.42 2.17 10.08
CA TYR A 14 9.31 3.09 11.23
C TYR A 14 10.53 4.00 11.37
N ARG A 15 11.68 3.61 10.84
CA ARG A 15 12.89 4.45 10.85
C ARG A 15 12.93 5.44 9.70
N ALA A 16 12.14 5.21 8.66
CA ALA A 16 12.12 6.07 7.48
C ALA A 16 11.32 7.35 7.76
N ASP A 17 11.62 8.40 7.00
CA ASP A 17 10.96 9.70 7.15
C ASP A 17 9.48 9.61 6.73
N PRO A 18 8.53 9.77 7.67
CA PRO A 18 7.11 9.63 7.35
C PRO A 18 6.57 10.74 6.45
N ASN A 19 7.33 11.81 6.23
CA ASN A 19 6.92 12.89 5.32
C ASN A 19 7.13 12.55 3.85
N ARG A 20 7.87 11.47 3.56
CA ARG A 20 8.04 11.03 2.17
C ARG A 20 6.79 10.31 1.70
N THR A 21 6.36 10.62 0.46
CA THR A 21 5.14 10.05 -0.12
C THR A 21 5.11 8.52 -0.06
N GLY A 22 6.21 7.88 -0.43
CA GLY A 22 6.28 6.41 -0.41
C GLY A 22 6.22 5.82 0.98
N VAL A 23 6.77 6.50 1.97
CA VAL A 23 6.72 6.04 3.36
C VAL A 23 5.30 6.20 3.92
N ALA A 24 4.63 7.30 3.60
CA ALA A 24 3.22 7.48 3.98
C ALA A 24 2.35 6.38 3.35
N LEU A 25 2.62 6.04 2.09
CA LEU A 25 1.95 4.93 1.41
C LEU A 25 2.20 3.61 2.15
N ALA A 26 3.43 3.36 2.59
CA ALA A 26 3.78 2.16 3.33
C ALA A 26 2.99 2.06 4.63
N HIS A 27 2.92 3.16 5.40
CA HIS A 27 2.16 3.19 6.65
C HIS A 27 0.68 2.88 6.40
N ALA A 28 0.10 3.47 5.35
CA ALA A 28 -1.30 3.21 4.99
C ALA A 28 -1.51 1.74 4.64
N CYS A 29 -0.65 1.15 3.81
CA CYS A 29 -0.77 -0.24 3.40
C CYS A 29 -0.62 -1.22 4.57
N VAL A 30 0.30 -0.93 5.48
CA VAL A 30 0.49 -1.77 6.68
C VAL A 30 -0.74 -1.69 7.59
N LYS A 31 -1.24 -0.48 7.88
CA LYS A 31 -2.44 -0.29 8.70
C LYS A 31 -3.67 -0.95 8.06
N ALA A 32 -3.76 -0.89 6.74
CA ALA A 32 -4.90 -1.44 6.00
C ALA A 32 -4.77 -2.94 5.71
N ASN A 33 -3.62 -3.54 6.01
CA ASN A 33 -3.31 -4.94 5.73
C ASN A 33 -3.43 -5.26 4.24
N LEU A 34 -2.86 -4.38 3.39
CA LEU A 34 -2.84 -4.54 1.94
C LEU A 34 -1.46 -4.99 1.49
N PRO A 35 -1.33 -6.21 0.91
CA PRO A 35 -0.01 -6.71 0.49
C PRO A 35 0.60 -5.92 -0.66
N ALA A 36 1.91 -5.73 -0.62
CA ALA A 36 2.63 -4.98 -1.65
C ALA A 36 2.40 -5.52 -3.06
N LYS A 37 2.27 -6.83 -3.22
CA LYS A 37 2.05 -7.41 -4.56
C LYS A 37 0.74 -6.95 -5.18
N TYR A 38 -0.32 -6.80 -4.39
CA TYR A 38 -1.61 -6.32 -4.90
C TYR A 38 -1.60 -4.80 -5.07
N VAL A 39 -0.94 -4.10 -4.16
CA VAL A 39 -0.78 -2.64 -4.28
C VAL A 39 -0.03 -2.30 -5.57
N ALA A 40 1.03 -3.04 -5.87
CA ALA A 40 1.81 -2.84 -7.10
C ALA A 40 0.94 -3.01 -8.35
N GLN A 41 0.13 -4.06 -8.39
CA GLN A 41 -0.78 -4.28 -9.51
C GLN A 41 -1.79 -3.15 -9.64
N THR A 42 -2.33 -2.69 -8.51
CA THR A 42 -3.29 -1.58 -8.48
C THR A 42 -2.68 -0.30 -9.03
N LEU A 43 -1.44 -0.01 -8.67
CA LEU A 43 -0.74 1.21 -9.10
C LEU A 43 -0.02 1.04 -10.43
N LYS A 44 -0.09 -0.15 -11.05
CA LYS A 44 0.50 -0.46 -12.36
C LYS A 44 2.02 -0.30 -12.37
N VAL A 45 2.67 -0.71 -11.31
CA VAL A 45 4.14 -0.71 -11.18
C VAL A 45 4.61 -2.07 -10.69
N SER A 46 5.92 -2.31 -10.72
CA SER A 46 6.46 -3.56 -10.22
C SER A 46 6.44 -3.58 -8.68
N ARG A 47 6.41 -4.78 -8.13
CA ARG A 47 6.49 -4.98 -6.68
C ARG A 47 7.79 -4.41 -6.12
N MET A 48 8.88 -4.56 -6.85
CA MET A 48 10.18 -4.00 -6.45
C MET A 48 10.11 -2.48 -6.36
N THR A 49 9.43 -1.84 -7.31
CA THR A 49 9.23 -0.38 -7.30
C THR A 49 8.45 0.05 -6.06
N VAL A 50 7.39 -0.67 -5.71
CA VAL A 50 6.60 -0.36 -4.50
C VAL A 50 7.49 -0.45 -3.25
N TYR A 51 8.27 -1.51 -3.12
CA TYR A 51 9.17 -1.65 -1.97
C TYR A 51 10.23 -0.55 -1.92
N SER A 52 10.73 -0.09 -3.08
CA SER A 52 11.64 1.05 -3.14
C SER A 52 10.97 2.31 -2.56
N TRP A 53 9.74 2.57 -2.97
CA TRP A 53 8.98 3.71 -2.45
C TRP A 53 8.78 3.60 -0.94
N PHE A 54 8.43 2.41 -0.45
CA PHE A 54 8.20 2.17 0.98
C PHE A 54 9.45 2.48 1.81
N ARG A 55 10.64 2.31 1.23
CA ARG A 55 11.90 2.60 1.90
C ARG A 55 12.30 4.07 1.81
N GLY A 56 11.47 4.89 1.17
CA GLY A 56 11.70 6.32 1.08
C GLY A 56 12.42 6.77 -0.19
N LYS A 57 12.58 5.89 -1.19
CA LYS A 57 13.14 6.31 -2.47
C LYS A 57 12.19 7.27 -3.17
N PRO A 58 12.71 8.26 -3.89
CA PRO A 58 11.86 9.24 -4.58
C PRO A 58 10.92 8.59 -5.58
N ILE A 59 9.72 9.15 -5.71
CA ILE A 59 8.72 8.70 -6.67
C ILE A 59 8.70 9.70 -7.82
N ARG A 60 8.70 9.21 -9.06
CA ARG A 60 8.60 10.07 -10.23
C ARG A 60 7.27 10.82 -10.22
N ASP A 61 7.28 12.06 -10.72
CA ASP A 61 6.12 12.95 -10.64
C ASP A 61 4.84 12.31 -11.18
N LYS A 62 4.92 11.56 -12.27
CA LYS A 62 3.73 10.91 -12.85
C LYS A 62 3.09 9.89 -11.91
N ASN A 63 3.88 9.29 -11.02
CA ASN A 63 3.38 8.28 -10.09
C ASN A 63 3.08 8.86 -8.71
N ARG A 64 3.65 10.03 -8.40
CA ARG A 64 3.49 10.64 -7.07
C ARG A 64 2.03 10.98 -6.79
N GLN A 65 1.36 11.63 -7.72
CA GLN A 65 -0.03 12.02 -7.55
C GLN A 65 -0.91 10.78 -7.35
N LEU A 66 -0.68 9.74 -8.16
CA LEU A 66 -1.44 8.51 -8.03
C LEU A 66 -1.21 7.85 -6.67
N ALA A 67 0.04 7.83 -6.20
CA ALA A 67 0.36 7.26 -4.88
C ALA A 67 -0.30 8.07 -3.75
N GLU A 68 -0.32 9.39 -3.87
CA GLU A 68 -0.96 10.25 -2.87
C GLU A 68 -2.47 10.05 -2.83
N VAL A 69 -3.11 9.99 -3.99
CA VAL A 69 -4.55 9.74 -4.09
C VAL A 69 -4.89 8.37 -3.49
N PHE A 70 -4.10 7.36 -3.84
CA PHE A 70 -4.30 6.01 -3.30
C PHE A 70 -4.18 6.01 -1.77
N THR A 71 -3.14 6.66 -1.24
CA THR A 71 -2.92 6.76 0.21
C THR A 71 -4.11 7.42 0.90
N ASP A 72 -4.61 8.52 0.34
CA ASP A 72 -5.75 9.24 0.90
C ASP A 72 -7.02 8.39 0.90
N LEU A 73 -7.27 7.66 -0.18
CA LEU A 73 -8.42 6.76 -0.27
C LEU A 73 -8.34 5.65 0.79
N VAL A 74 -7.17 5.04 0.93
CA VAL A 74 -6.96 3.97 1.91
C VAL A 74 -7.13 4.50 3.34
N GLU A 75 -6.53 5.65 3.65
CA GLU A 75 -6.66 6.26 4.98
C GLU A 75 -8.13 6.60 5.28
N GLY A 76 -8.84 7.13 4.30
CA GLY A 76 -10.27 7.43 4.45
C GLY A 76 -11.09 6.18 4.74
N ASP A 77 -10.77 5.07 4.07
CA ASP A 77 -11.49 3.81 4.27
C ASP A 77 -11.14 3.16 5.61
N ILE A 78 -9.95 3.39 6.13
CA ILE A 78 -9.60 2.98 7.51
C ILE A 78 -10.49 3.72 8.50
N VAL A 79 -10.64 5.03 8.31
CA VAL A 79 -11.48 5.87 9.20
C VAL A 79 -12.94 5.41 9.15
N LYS A 80 -13.42 5.02 7.96
CA LYS A 80 -14.80 4.54 7.79
C LYS A 80 -15.03 3.12 8.31
N GLY A 81 -13.98 2.42 8.70
CA GLY A 81 -14.09 1.05 9.19
C GLY A 81 -14.16 -0.01 8.09
N LEU A 82 -13.91 0.35 6.83
CA LEU A 82 -13.87 -0.61 5.73
C LEU A 82 -12.55 -1.38 5.66
N LEU A 83 -11.54 -0.85 6.28
CA LEU A 83 -10.20 -1.44 6.40
C LEU A 83 -9.81 -1.44 7.88
N PRO A 84 -8.90 -2.28 8.34
CA PRO A 84 -8.01 -3.15 7.56
C PRO A 84 -8.72 -4.37 6.98
N ALA A 85 -8.13 -4.93 5.92
CA ALA A 85 -8.60 -6.19 5.33
C ALA A 85 -8.36 -7.33 6.32
N LYS A 86 -9.31 -8.25 6.39
CA LYS A 86 -9.23 -9.36 7.36
C LYS A 86 -8.27 -10.46 6.92
N ASN A 87 -8.08 -10.60 5.62
CA ASN A 87 -7.23 -11.64 5.04
C ASN A 87 -6.85 -11.24 3.61
N LEU A 88 -6.06 -12.08 2.93
CA LEU A 88 -5.60 -11.81 1.58
C LEU A 88 -6.74 -11.71 0.57
N ILE A 89 -7.79 -12.52 0.74
CA ILE A 89 -8.95 -12.50 -0.15
C ILE A 89 -9.66 -11.16 -0.05
N ASP A 90 -9.87 -10.67 1.16
CA ASP A 90 -10.50 -9.37 1.37
C ASP A 90 -9.66 -8.23 0.82
N ALA A 91 -8.35 -8.28 1.01
CA ALA A 91 -7.43 -7.28 0.49
C ALA A 91 -7.48 -7.22 -1.03
N LYS A 92 -7.43 -8.37 -1.68
CA LYS A 92 -7.51 -8.48 -3.13
C LYS A 92 -8.83 -7.91 -3.63
N ARG A 93 -9.94 -8.31 -3.02
CA ARG A 93 -11.27 -7.84 -3.41
C ARG A 93 -11.41 -6.33 -3.25
N TYR A 94 -10.91 -5.79 -2.13
CA TYR A 94 -10.95 -4.35 -1.89
C TYR A 94 -10.27 -3.59 -3.04
N LEU A 95 -9.07 -4.03 -3.44
CA LEU A 95 -8.31 -3.36 -4.49
C LEU A 95 -8.93 -3.61 -5.88
N GLU A 96 -9.47 -4.80 -6.13
CA GLU A 96 -10.20 -5.07 -7.37
C GLU A 96 -11.41 -4.14 -7.53
N ASP A 97 -12.15 -3.94 -6.44
CA ASP A 97 -13.29 -3.04 -6.46
C ASP A 97 -12.86 -1.59 -6.72
N MET A 98 -11.72 -1.20 -6.16
CA MET A 98 -11.19 0.15 -6.33
C MET A 98 -10.87 0.45 -7.80
N ILE A 99 -10.26 -0.49 -8.52
CA ILE A 99 -9.84 -0.26 -9.91
C ILE A 99 -10.78 -0.86 -10.95
N GLY A 100 -11.77 -1.64 -10.52
CA GLY A 100 -12.77 -2.20 -11.44
C GLY A 100 -12.27 -3.32 -12.33
N GLU A 101 -11.16 -3.98 -11.95
CA GLU A 101 -10.63 -5.10 -12.72
C GLU A 101 -9.99 -6.14 -11.80
N PRO A 102 -9.91 -7.43 -12.25
CA PRO A 102 -9.33 -8.48 -11.41
C PRO A 102 -7.82 -8.35 -11.26
N LEU A 103 -7.32 -8.75 -10.10
CA LEU A 103 -5.88 -8.81 -9.82
C LEU A 103 -5.40 -10.25 -9.93
N LYS A 104 -4.12 -10.40 -10.24
CA LYS A 104 -3.47 -11.72 -10.32
C LYS A 104 -2.92 -12.12 -8.95
N ASN A 105 -2.97 -13.40 -8.68
CA ASN A 105 -2.39 -13.93 -7.43
C ASN A 105 -0.87 -13.91 -7.39
#